data_8260b78d835c5e5238187566390127bf
#
_entry.id   8260b78d835c5e5238187566390127bf
#
_cell.length_a   1.000
_cell.length_b   1.000
_cell.length_c   1.000
_cell.angle_alpha   90.00
_cell.angle_beta   90.00
_cell.angle_gamma   90.00
#
_symmetry.space_group_name_H-M   'P 1'
#
loop_
_entity.id
_entity.type
_entity.pdbx_description
1 polymer ?
#
loop_
_entity_poly.entity_id
_entity_poly.type
_entity_poly.pdbx_seq_one_letter_code
_entity_poly.pdbx_strand_id
1 'polypeptide(L)'
;MPTNYYNSLCLLLGLMTFNANSQHLFGNPNCADWQQLSNSEKTTWLNAFLVPLNMTNVARKKLKVDKFSQLTSLDSVIVYVDGFCGANTDAAAALGAIRFLDELTSDTQNKKNNCQ
;
A
#
# COMPACT_ATOMS: atom_id res chain seq x y z
N MET A 1 41.32 17.22 -40.88
CA MET A 1 40.33 17.85 -39.99
C MET A 1 39.74 16.75 -39.10
N PRO A 2 40.12 16.64 -37.84
CA PRO A 2 39.46 15.71 -36.96
C PRO A 2 38.13 16.28 -36.55
N THR A 3 37.07 15.74 -37.08
CA THR A 3 35.71 16.11 -36.75
C THR A 3 35.31 15.55 -35.40
N ASN A 4 34.75 16.41 -34.58
CA ASN A 4 34.23 16.23 -33.24
C ASN A 4 33.17 15.13 -33.11
N TYR A 5 33.58 13.88 -33.19
CA TYR A 5 32.68 12.75 -32.91
C TYR A 5 32.49 12.52 -31.42
N TYR A 6 33.27 13.15 -30.55
CA TYR A 6 33.21 12.97 -29.11
C TYR A 6 32.05 13.73 -28.43
N ASN A 7 31.54 14.80 -29.09
CA ASN A 7 30.41 15.55 -28.51
C ASN A 7 29.04 14.92 -28.73
N SER A 8 28.93 13.96 -29.68
CA SER A 8 27.63 13.32 -29.96
C SER A 8 27.34 12.11 -29.04
N LEU A 9 28.40 11.52 -28.46
CA LEU A 9 28.27 10.34 -27.62
C LEU A 9 27.83 10.69 -26.19
N CYS A 10 28.18 11.88 -25.70
CA CYS A 10 27.77 12.33 -24.36
C CYS A 10 26.28 12.72 -24.25
N LEU A 11 25.65 13.09 -25.38
CA LEU A 11 24.23 13.48 -25.44
C LEU A 11 23.29 12.27 -25.40
N LEU A 12 23.75 11.06 -25.76
CA LEU A 12 22.95 9.84 -25.74
C LEU A 12 22.95 9.13 -24.36
N LEU A 13 23.92 9.43 -23.52
CA LEU A 13 24.01 8.85 -22.15
C LEU A 13 23.20 9.60 -21.10
N GLY A 14 22.69 10.81 -21.44
CA GLY A 14 21.92 11.65 -20.52
C GLY A 14 20.41 11.34 -20.43
N LEU A 15 19.89 10.40 -21.24
CA LEU A 15 18.45 10.11 -21.33
C LEU A 15 18.03 8.82 -20.62
N MET A 16 18.91 8.13 -19.94
CA MET A 16 18.51 7.04 -19.03
C MET A 16 18.24 7.63 -17.66
N THR A 17 17.14 8.37 -17.54
CA THR A 17 16.52 8.58 -16.24
C THR A 17 15.94 7.23 -15.80
N PHE A 18 16.72 6.47 -15.04
CA PHE A 18 16.17 5.36 -14.28
C PHE A 18 15.16 5.94 -13.31
N ASN A 19 13.88 5.78 -13.62
CA ASN A 19 12.82 6.01 -12.67
C ASN A 19 12.98 4.97 -11.54
N ALA A 20 13.69 5.35 -10.48
CA ALA A 20 13.89 4.55 -9.28
C ALA A 20 12.60 4.49 -8.43
N ASN A 21 11.43 4.28 -9.04
CA ASN A 21 10.15 4.20 -8.35
C ASN A 21 9.88 2.82 -7.74
N SER A 22 10.78 1.84 -7.88
CA SER A 22 10.61 0.49 -7.33
C SER A 22 11.12 0.31 -5.90
N GLN A 23 11.64 1.36 -5.26
CA GLN A 23 12.28 1.25 -3.94
C GLN A 23 11.30 1.04 -2.78
N HIS A 24 10.01 1.23 -2.98
CA HIS A 24 9.01 1.20 -1.90
C HIS A 24 8.14 -0.06 -1.85
N LEU A 25 8.33 -1.02 -2.76
CA LEU A 25 7.56 -2.29 -2.76
C LEU A 25 7.72 -3.09 -1.46
N PHE A 26 8.84 -2.93 -0.76
CA PHE A 26 9.14 -3.64 0.50
C PHE A 26 9.37 -2.68 1.67
N GLY A 27 9.26 -1.36 1.44
CA GLY A 27 9.39 -0.35 2.46
C GLY A 27 8.04 0.08 3.05
N ASN A 28 8.09 1.10 3.88
CA ASN A 28 6.90 1.75 4.44
C ASN A 28 6.69 3.07 3.69
N PRO A 29 5.87 3.09 2.62
CA PRO A 29 5.64 4.32 1.86
C PRO A 29 4.90 5.34 2.72
N ASN A 30 5.29 6.61 2.61
CA ASN A 30 4.44 7.69 3.06
C ASN A 30 3.25 7.86 2.10
N CYS A 31 2.26 8.65 2.47
CA CYS A 31 1.08 8.83 1.65
C CYS A 31 1.35 9.49 0.29
N ALA A 32 2.36 10.36 0.19
CA ALA A 32 2.76 10.96 -1.08
C ALA A 32 3.33 9.89 -2.04
N ASP A 33 4.20 9.01 -1.53
CA ASP A 33 4.75 7.88 -2.32
C ASP A 33 3.65 6.87 -2.67
N TRP A 34 2.76 6.56 -1.73
CA TRP A 34 1.62 5.67 -1.96
C TRP A 34 0.76 6.11 -3.15
N GLN A 35 0.50 7.40 -3.29
CA GLN A 35 -0.30 7.93 -4.38
C GLN A 35 0.36 7.76 -5.77
N GLN A 36 1.68 7.59 -5.81
CA GLN A 36 2.43 7.35 -7.04
C GLN A 36 2.46 5.87 -7.46
N LEU A 37 2.10 4.96 -6.56
CA LEU A 37 2.09 3.53 -6.85
C LEU A 37 0.93 3.17 -7.78
N SER A 38 1.17 2.22 -8.69
CA SER A 38 0.13 1.57 -9.48
C SER A 38 -0.76 0.70 -8.59
N ASN A 39 -1.97 0.36 -9.03
CA ASN A 39 -2.84 -0.55 -8.29
C ASN A 39 -2.20 -1.92 -8.05
N SER A 40 -1.41 -2.42 -8.99
CA SER A 40 -0.67 -3.67 -8.82
C SER A 40 0.37 -3.60 -7.71
N GLU A 41 1.12 -2.49 -7.64
CA GLU A 41 2.10 -2.24 -6.57
C GLU A 41 1.41 -2.08 -5.21
N LYS A 42 0.31 -1.34 -5.15
CA LYS A 42 -0.52 -1.20 -3.94
C LYS A 42 -1.03 -2.55 -3.45
N THR A 43 -1.54 -3.38 -4.37
CA THR A 43 -2.02 -4.74 -4.06
C THR A 43 -0.88 -5.61 -3.51
N THR A 44 0.29 -5.58 -4.15
CA THR A 44 1.47 -6.34 -3.72
C THR A 44 1.91 -5.90 -2.31
N TRP A 45 1.98 -4.59 -2.08
CA TRP A 45 2.37 -4.04 -0.78
C TRP A 45 1.36 -4.41 0.32
N LEU A 46 0.06 -4.26 0.04
CA LEU A 46 -1.00 -4.60 1.00
C LEU A 46 -0.98 -6.10 1.36
N ASN A 47 -0.79 -6.98 0.39
CA ASN A 47 -0.66 -8.41 0.67
C ASN A 47 0.52 -8.71 1.59
N ALA A 48 1.67 -8.07 1.32
CA ALA A 48 2.87 -8.27 2.13
C ALA A 48 2.74 -7.71 3.55
N PHE A 49 1.96 -6.64 3.74
CA PHE A 49 1.80 -5.96 5.03
C PHE A 49 0.61 -6.49 5.82
N LEU A 50 -0.56 -6.59 5.21
CA LEU A 50 -1.81 -6.89 5.91
C LEU A 50 -1.95 -8.37 6.28
N VAL A 51 -1.49 -9.28 5.44
CA VAL A 51 -1.62 -10.72 5.73
C VAL A 51 -0.88 -11.12 7.00
N PRO A 52 0.41 -10.80 7.18
CA PRO A 52 1.11 -11.10 8.43
C PRO A 52 0.50 -10.38 9.63
N LEU A 53 0.06 -9.13 9.47
CA LEU A 53 -0.57 -8.36 10.54
C LEU A 53 -1.88 -9.01 10.99
N ASN A 54 -2.72 -9.42 10.04
CA ASN A 54 -3.97 -10.12 10.33
C ASN A 54 -3.73 -11.46 11.03
N MET A 55 -2.81 -12.26 10.55
CA MET A 55 -2.45 -13.54 11.18
C MET A 55 -1.95 -13.35 12.61
N THR A 56 -1.14 -12.31 12.84
CA THR A 56 -0.68 -11.95 14.19
C THR A 56 -1.85 -11.57 15.09
N ASN A 57 -2.80 -10.79 14.59
CA ASN A 57 -3.98 -10.38 15.34
C ASN A 57 -4.89 -11.58 15.66
N VAL A 58 -5.09 -12.48 14.71
CA VAL A 58 -5.85 -13.72 14.90
C VAL A 58 -5.21 -14.56 16.01
N ALA A 59 -3.90 -14.76 15.95
CA ALA A 59 -3.17 -15.55 16.94
C ALA A 59 -3.20 -14.91 18.34
N ARG A 60 -2.94 -13.61 18.44
CA ARG A 60 -2.86 -12.89 19.73
C ARG A 60 -4.22 -12.74 20.40
N LYS A 61 -5.25 -12.40 19.65
CA LYS A 61 -6.61 -12.15 20.16
C LYS A 61 -7.45 -13.41 20.21
N LYS A 62 -6.92 -14.56 19.80
CA LYS A 62 -7.64 -15.84 19.68
C LYS A 62 -8.98 -15.69 18.95
N LEU A 63 -8.96 -14.91 17.87
CA LEU A 63 -10.15 -14.65 17.08
C LEU A 63 -10.57 -15.93 16.38
N LYS A 64 -11.85 -16.28 16.47
CA LYS A 64 -12.42 -17.46 15.81
C LYS A 64 -12.64 -17.27 14.31
N VAL A 65 -12.61 -16.03 13.84
CA VAL A 65 -12.90 -15.67 12.46
C VAL A 65 -11.78 -14.76 11.96
N ASP A 66 -11.20 -15.16 10.84
CA ASP A 66 -10.29 -14.32 10.07
C ASP A 66 -11.10 -13.25 9.34
N LYS A 67 -10.79 -11.99 9.60
CA LYS A 67 -11.51 -10.85 9.00
C LYS A 67 -11.20 -10.67 7.51
N PHE A 68 -10.01 -11.07 7.09
CA PHE A 68 -9.66 -11.05 5.67
C PHE A 68 -10.49 -12.03 4.84
N SER A 69 -10.98 -13.11 5.44
CA SER A 69 -11.87 -14.04 4.74
C SER A 69 -13.18 -13.39 4.25
N GLN A 70 -13.51 -12.21 4.76
CA GLN A 70 -14.69 -11.44 4.33
C GLN A 70 -14.40 -10.52 3.14
N LEU A 71 -13.13 -10.31 2.82
CA LEU A 71 -12.73 -9.48 1.68
C LEU A 71 -12.67 -10.33 0.42
N THR A 72 -13.42 -9.94 -0.60
CA THR A 72 -13.38 -10.58 -1.92
C THR A 72 -12.22 -10.06 -2.78
N SER A 73 -11.76 -8.85 -2.51
CA SER A 73 -10.59 -8.23 -3.17
C SER A 73 -9.95 -7.20 -2.25
N LEU A 74 -8.75 -6.74 -2.61
CA LEU A 74 -8.08 -5.63 -1.92
C LEU A 74 -8.51 -4.24 -2.44
N ASP A 75 -9.41 -4.16 -3.40
CA ASP A 75 -9.81 -2.88 -4.00
C ASP A 75 -10.44 -1.95 -2.97
N SER A 76 -11.26 -2.48 -2.06
CA SER A 76 -11.86 -1.69 -0.98
C SER A 76 -10.81 -1.13 -0.02
N VAL A 77 -9.75 -1.89 0.23
CA VAL A 77 -8.64 -1.45 1.08
C VAL A 77 -7.85 -0.35 0.37
N ILE A 78 -7.57 -0.51 -0.93
CA ILE A 78 -6.88 0.49 -1.74
C ILE A 78 -7.65 1.81 -1.73
N VAL A 79 -8.95 1.77 -1.99
CA VAL A 79 -9.82 2.96 -1.98
C VAL A 79 -9.79 3.65 -0.61
N TYR A 80 -9.83 2.87 0.46
CA TYR A 80 -9.77 3.42 1.82
C TYR A 80 -8.43 4.09 2.11
N VAL A 81 -7.32 3.43 1.77
CA VAL A 81 -5.97 3.98 1.98
C VAL A 81 -5.73 5.19 1.08
N ASP A 82 -6.24 5.18 -0.15
CA ASP A 82 -6.18 6.35 -1.05
C ASP A 82 -6.90 7.55 -0.45
N GLY A 83 -8.08 7.35 0.13
CA GLY A 83 -8.83 8.40 0.82
C GLY A 83 -8.11 8.90 2.07
N PHE A 84 -7.57 7.99 2.89
CA PHE A 84 -6.75 8.33 4.04
C PHE A 84 -5.53 9.16 3.64
N CYS A 85 -4.81 8.73 2.61
CA CYS A 85 -3.62 9.42 2.12
C CYS A 85 -3.93 10.76 1.46
N GLY A 86 -5.09 10.91 0.84
CA GLY A 86 -5.54 12.20 0.31
C GLY A 86 -5.71 13.26 1.39
N ALA A 87 -6.10 12.86 2.59
CA ALA A 87 -6.28 13.75 3.74
C ALA A 87 -5.02 13.89 4.63
N ASN A 88 -4.04 12.99 4.50
CA ASN A 88 -2.89 12.88 5.41
C ASN A 88 -1.59 12.66 4.63
N THR A 89 -1.19 13.63 3.83
CA THR A 89 -0.05 13.50 2.89
C THR A 89 1.27 13.15 3.54
N ASP A 90 1.50 13.56 4.78
CA ASP A 90 2.75 13.31 5.53
C ASP A 90 2.70 12.02 6.37
N ALA A 91 1.56 11.35 6.43
CA ALA A 91 1.40 10.12 7.20
C ALA A 91 1.97 8.91 6.46
N ALA A 92 2.23 7.83 7.19
CA ALA A 92 2.54 6.54 6.59
C ALA A 92 1.27 5.88 6.06
N ALA A 93 1.30 5.32 4.85
CA ALA A 93 0.18 4.58 4.25
C ALA A 93 -0.25 3.38 5.12
N ALA A 94 0.68 2.78 5.86
CA ALA A 94 0.42 1.72 6.81
C ALA A 94 -0.63 2.08 7.86
N LEU A 95 -0.69 3.35 8.29
CA LEU A 95 -1.71 3.81 9.25
C LEU A 95 -3.12 3.75 8.67
N GLY A 96 -3.28 4.07 7.38
CA GLY A 96 -4.55 3.92 6.68
C GLY A 96 -4.99 2.46 6.61
N ALA A 97 -4.07 1.56 6.30
CA ALA A 97 -4.35 0.12 6.25
C ALA A 97 -4.71 -0.45 7.64
N ILE A 98 -4.04 -0.03 8.70
CA ILE A 98 -4.36 -0.44 10.08
C ILE A 98 -5.74 0.06 10.49
N ARG A 99 -6.08 1.31 10.18
CA ARG A 99 -7.41 1.87 10.47
C ARG A 99 -8.52 1.09 9.77
N PHE A 100 -8.31 0.75 8.51
CA PHE A 100 -9.26 -0.10 7.78
C PHE A 100 -9.52 -1.42 8.51
N LEU A 101 -8.47 -2.09 8.99
CA LEU A 101 -8.62 -3.33 9.77
C LEU A 101 -9.38 -3.12 11.08
N ASP A 102 -9.13 -2.03 11.76
CA ASP A 102 -9.81 -1.71 13.02
C ASP A 102 -11.29 -1.45 12.79
N GLU A 103 -11.67 -0.78 11.71
CA GLU A 103 -13.07 -0.53 11.34
C GLU A 103 -13.81 -1.82 10.97
N LEU A 104 -13.19 -2.72 10.19
CA LEU A 104 -13.75 -4.06 9.92
C LEU A 104 -14.04 -4.84 11.23
N THR A 105 -13.26 -4.54 12.28
CA THR A 105 -13.44 -5.16 13.59
C THR A 105 -14.69 -4.64 14.27
N SER A 106 -14.93 -3.35 14.20
CA SER A 106 -16.03 -2.67 14.89
C SER A 106 -17.39 -3.01 14.29
N ASP A 107 -17.48 -3.10 12.97
CA ASP A 107 -18.73 -3.42 12.26
C ASP A 107 -19.24 -4.83 12.55
N THR A 108 -18.35 -5.79 12.75
CA THR A 108 -18.72 -7.16 13.09
C THR A 108 -19.27 -7.27 14.51
N GLN A 109 -18.85 -6.41 15.42
CA GLN A 109 -19.37 -6.39 16.80
C GLN A 109 -20.73 -5.69 16.88
N ASN A 110 -20.95 -4.63 16.11
CA ASN A 110 -22.26 -3.93 16.07
C ASN A 110 -23.37 -4.80 15.47
N LYS A 111 -23.07 -5.61 14.45
CA LYS A 111 -24.06 -6.56 13.90
C LYS A 111 -24.48 -7.64 14.89
N LYS A 112 -23.61 -8.06 15.81
CA LYS A 112 -23.96 -9.05 16.87
C LYS A 112 -24.86 -8.46 17.95
N ASN A 113 -24.73 -7.19 18.24
CA ASN A 113 -25.52 -6.53 19.28
C ASN A 113 -26.93 -6.12 18.80
N ASN A 114 -27.17 -6.05 17.49
CA ASN A 114 -28.47 -5.72 16.91
C ASN A 114 -29.32 -6.95 16.56
N CYS A 115 -28.84 -8.17 16.80
CA CYS A 115 -29.58 -9.42 16.61
C CYS A 115 -30.02 -10.10 17.91
N GLN A 116 -30.11 -9.34 19.00
CA GLN A 116 -30.73 -9.80 20.25
C GLN A 116 -32.05 -9.12 20.49
#